data_0982d80f4ac930961bc3fb332ebe5bcd
#
_entry.id   0982d80f4ac930961bc3fb332ebe5bcd
#
_cell.length_a   1.000
_cell.length_b   1.000
_cell.length_c   1.000
_cell.angle_alpha   90.00
_cell.angle_beta   90.00
_cell.angle_gamma   90.00
#
_symmetry.space_group_name_H-M   'P 1'
#
loop_
_entity.id
_entity.type
_entity.pdbx_description
1 polymer ?
#
loop_
_entity_poly.entity_id
_entity_poly.type
_entity_poly.pdbx_seq_one_letter_code
_entity_poly.pdbx_strand_id
1 'polypeptide(L)'
;MERLKRAAAIHDISGFGKCSLTVALPIISAMGIEVSVIPTAVLSTHTGGFTGFTYRDLTGDMRPIAEHWKSLGIKFDAIYSGFLGSVEQIDIVTDFIDDFKEKDTVVLVDPAMADGGKMYTVFDMDFAKQMTRLCAKADIIVPNFTEAAFMLGEEYRPAPYSKEYVESTLRRLSCLGPSKVVLTGVAFDGRQVGSASYDRSTDEISYALSDTVDGYFHGTGDVFASALLGAYMNGLSLAESASIAVDYTHGCIVRTKEAGTDLRYGVDFEHGIPDLLRQTGII
;
A
#
# COMPACT_ATOMS: atom_id res chain seq x y z
N MET A 1 -18.76 22.02 -11.48
CA MET A 1 -17.58 21.16 -11.29
C MET A 1 -17.84 20.33 -10.04
N GLU A 2 -17.67 19.03 -10.15
CA GLU A 2 -17.67 18.18 -8.94
C GLU A 2 -16.48 18.59 -8.05
N ARG A 3 -16.63 18.44 -6.72
CA ARG A 3 -15.53 18.69 -5.82
C ARG A 3 -14.41 17.65 -6.05
N LEU A 4 -13.18 18.05 -5.84
CA LEU A 4 -12.07 17.08 -5.85
C LEU A 4 -12.32 16.00 -4.80
N LYS A 5 -12.07 14.74 -5.17
CA LYS A 5 -11.99 13.66 -4.19
C LYS A 5 -10.82 13.92 -3.27
N ARG A 6 -10.95 13.53 -2.00
CA ARG A 6 -9.93 13.75 -0.97
C ARG A 6 -9.56 12.44 -0.30
N ALA A 7 -8.26 12.16 -0.21
CA ALA A 7 -7.70 11.03 0.51
C ALA A 7 -6.95 11.50 1.76
N ALA A 8 -7.15 10.80 2.88
CA ALA A 8 -6.26 10.90 4.03
C ALA A 8 -5.16 9.84 3.87
N ALA A 9 -3.90 10.28 3.76
CA ALA A 9 -2.72 9.42 3.70
C ALA A 9 -2.00 9.42 5.06
N ILE A 10 -1.90 8.24 5.68
CA ILE A 10 -1.35 8.04 7.02
C ILE A 10 -0.08 7.19 6.89
N HIS A 11 1.07 7.85 6.81
CA HIS A 11 2.37 7.25 6.50
C HIS A 11 3.51 8.00 7.18
N ASP A 12 4.69 7.39 7.27
CA ASP A 12 5.91 8.10 7.61
C ASP A 12 6.39 9.00 6.44
N ILE A 13 7.22 9.96 6.79
CA ILE A 13 7.96 10.78 5.83
C ILE A 13 9.40 10.32 5.80
N SER A 14 9.76 9.55 4.78
CA SER A 14 11.14 9.25 4.45
C SER A 14 11.74 10.39 3.63
N GLY A 15 12.64 11.20 4.23
CA GLY A 15 13.17 12.43 3.64
C GLY A 15 14.03 12.19 2.39
N PHE A 16 14.76 11.07 2.36
CA PHE A 16 15.51 10.61 1.20
C PHE A 16 15.25 9.11 0.96
N GLY A 17 15.27 8.72 -0.31
CA GLY A 17 14.79 7.42 -0.75
C GLY A 17 13.26 7.44 -0.88
N LYS A 18 12.75 6.96 -1.97
CA LYS A 18 11.34 7.09 -2.36
C LYS A 18 10.52 5.98 -1.73
N CYS A 19 9.95 6.25 -0.55
CA CYS A 19 9.07 5.35 0.20
C CYS A 19 7.96 6.14 0.89
N SER A 20 6.91 5.46 1.26
CA SER A 20 5.82 5.95 2.11
C SER A 20 5.19 7.24 1.56
N LEU A 21 5.07 8.29 2.37
CA LEU A 21 4.36 9.51 1.99
C LEU A 21 4.99 10.25 0.81
N THR A 22 6.33 10.19 0.66
CA THR A 22 7.04 10.83 -0.48
C THR A 22 6.75 10.17 -1.83
N VAL A 23 6.13 8.99 -1.81
CA VAL A 23 5.60 8.26 -2.98
C VAL A 23 4.08 8.42 -3.07
N ALA A 24 3.36 8.16 -1.98
CA ALA A 24 1.91 8.16 -1.97
C ALA A 24 1.31 9.53 -2.35
N LEU A 25 1.83 10.61 -1.77
CA LEU A 25 1.33 11.96 -2.01
C LEU A 25 1.44 12.38 -3.49
N PRO A 26 2.63 12.33 -4.15
CA PRO A 26 2.74 12.78 -5.54
C PRO A 26 1.96 11.89 -6.52
N ILE A 27 1.93 10.58 -6.35
CA ILE A 27 1.21 9.67 -7.24
C ILE A 27 -0.29 9.92 -7.16
N ILE A 28 -0.87 9.92 -5.97
CA ILE A 28 -2.31 10.10 -5.77
C ILE A 28 -2.74 11.50 -6.19
N SER A 29 -1.94 12.55 -5.87
CA SER A 29 -2.23 13.93 -6.31
C SER A 29 -2.19 14.08 -7.82
N ALA A 30 -1.22 13.46 -8.51
CA ALA A 30 -1.16 13.48 -9.98
C ALA A 30 -2.42 12.86 -10.62
N MET A 31 -3.03 11.88 -9.94
CA MET A 31 -4.27 11.24 -10.38
C MET A 31 -5.55 12.04 -10.05
N GLY A 32 -5.41 13.33 -9.70
CA GLY A 32 -6.54 14.25 -9.51
C GLY A 32 -7.24 14.12 -8.16
N ILE A 33 -6.58 13.57 -7.14
CA ILE A 33 -7.13 13.40 -5.79
C ILE A 33 -6.36 14.29 -4.82
N GLU A 34 -7.06 15.13 -4.06
CA GLU A 34 -6.46 15.94 -2.99
C GLU A 34 -5.95 15.01 -1.87
N VAL A 35 -4.68 15.12 -1.49
CA VAL A 35 -4.09 14.30 -0.43
C VAL A 35 -3.87 15.13 0.83
N SER A 36 -4.56 14.77 1.91
CA SER A 36 -4.32 15.30 3.26
C SER A 36 -3.47 14.29 4.03
N VAL A 37 -2.49 14.74 4.81
CA VAL A 37 -1.49 13.85 5.39
C VAL A 37 -1.53 13.83 6.91
N ILE A 38 -1.44 12.64 7.50
CA ILE A 38 -1.09 12.43 8.91
C ILE A 38 0.27 11.72 8.93
N PRO A 39 1.37 12.44 9.23
CA PRO A 39 2.67 11.81 9.30
C PRO A 39 2.80 10.99 10.59
N THR A 40 3.22 9.72 10.46
CA THR A 40 3.45 8.81 11.60
C THR A 40 4.84 8.98 12.20
N ALA A 41 5.80 9.34 11.36
CA ALA A 41 7.19 9.64 11.73
C ALA A 41 7.86 10.50 10.66
N VAL A 42 9.00 11.10 11.00
CA VAL A 42 9.92 11.72 10.03
C VAL A 42 11.28 11.04 10.15
N LEU A 43 11.77 10.53 9.03
CA LEU A 43 13.07 9.88 8.91
C LEU A 43 13.95 10.66 7.93
N SER A 44 15.28 10.69 8.17
CA SER A 44 16.21 11.28 7.18
C SER A 44 16.30 10.44 5.91
N THR A 45 16.18 9.11 6.03
CA THR A 45 16.05 8.14 4.92
C THR A 45 15.08 7.05 5.35
N HIS A 46 14.53 6.27 4.43
CA HIS A 46 13.85 5.02 4.80
C HIS A 46 14.84 4.03 5.44
N THR A 47 14.31 2.98 6.06
CA THR A 47 15.11 2.01 6.83
C THR A 47 15.71 0.88 5.98
N GLY A 48 15.26 0.71 4.74
CA GLY A 48 15.69 -0.36 3.84
C GLY A 48 17.09 -0.09 3.24
N GLY A 49 18.11 -0.77 3.74
CA GLY A 49 19.49 -0.66 3.23
C GLY A 49 20.26 0.59 3.66
N PHE A 50 19.66 1.49 4.44
CA PHE A 50 20.34 2.62 5.08
C PHE A 50 20.56 2.35 6.56
N THR A 51 21.64 2.90 7.12
CA THR A 51 21.97 2.86 8.56
C THR A 51 22.29 4.25 9.06
N GLY A 52 22.13 4.49 10.38
CA GLY A 52 22.44 5.79 10.97
C GLY A 52 21.47 6.92 10.62
N PHE A 53 20.28 6.57 10.14
CA PHE A 53 19.22 7.54 9.86
C PHE A 53 18.68 8.16 11.16
N THR A 54 18.20 9.40 11.06
CA THR A 54 17.44 10.01 12.15
C THR A 54 15.99 9.54 12.10
N TYR A 55 15.38 9.40 13.28
CA TYR A 55 13.98 9.01 13.41
C TYR A 55 13.29 9.92 14.43
N ARG A 56 12.23 10.56 14.01
CA ARG A 56 11.33 11.33 14.88
C ARG A 56 9.95 10.71 14.85
N ASP A 57 9.56 10.08 15.93
CA ASP A 57 8.20 9.58 16.14
C ASP A 57 7.20 10.73 16.26
N LEU A 58 6.05 10.61 15.62
CA LEU A 58 4.96 11.59 15.63
C LEU A 58 3.65 11.01 16.18
N THR A 59 3.69 9.89 16.89
CA THR A 59 2.51 9.25 17.49
C THR A 59 1.68 10.25 18.30
N GLY A 60 2.36 11.11 19.09
CA GLY A 60 1.69 12.12 19.91
C GLY A 60 0.99 13.24 19.12
N ASP A 61 1.33 13.43 17.85
CA ASP A 61 0.72 14.45 16.99
C ASP A 61 -0.49 13.91 16.21
N MET A 62 -0.59 12.59 15.99
CA MET A 62 -1.62 11.99 15.13
C MET A 62 -3.05 12.23 15.66
N ARG A 63 -3.31 11.97 16.96
CA ARG A 63 -4.64 12.22 17.56
C ARG A 63 -5.03 13.68 17.53
N PRO A 64 -4.18 14.65 17.95
CA PRO A 64 -4.49 16.08 17.83
C PRO A 64 -4.83 16.53 16.40
N ILE A 65 -4.13 16.01 15.39
CA ILE A 65 -4.45 16.27 13.98
C ILE A 65 -5.85 15.75 13.64
N ALA A 66 -6.15 14.50 13.97
CA ALA A 66 -7.45 13.87 13.71
C ALA A 66 -8.59 14.63 14.41
N GLU A 67 -8.44 14.96 15.69
CA GLU A 67 -9.42 15.73 16.47
C GLU A 67 -9.67 17.12 15.88
N HIS A 68 -8.60 17.81 15.45
CA HIS A 68 -8.74 19.10 14.77
C HIS A 68 -9.51 18.97 13.46
N TRP A 69 -9.18 17.99 12.60
CA TRP A 69 -9.90 17.77 11.35
C TRP A 69 -11.38 17.42 11.58
N LYS A 70 -11.66 16.63 12.61
CA LYS A 70 -13.03 16.29 13.03
C LYS A 70 -13.79 17.55 13.45
N SER A 71 -13.16 18.46 14.20
CA SER A 71 -13.76 19.74 14.63
C SER A 71 -14.08 20.66 13.46
N LEU A 72 -13.33 20.56 12.35
CA LEU A 72 -13.57 21.31 11.12
C LEU A 72 -14.61 20.65 10.18
N GLY A 73 -15.11 19.47 10.53
CA GLY A 73 -16.04 18.72 9.69
C GLY A 73 -15.45 18.24 8.38
N ILE A 74 -14.14 17.98 8.33
CA ILE A 74 -13.45 17.49 7.13
C ILE A 74 -13.92 16.06 6.83
N LYS A 75 -14.15 15.78 5.53
CA LYS A 75 -14.59 14.47 5.03
C LYS A 75 -13.61 13.95 4.00
N PHE A 76 -13.47 12.64 3.96
CA PHE A 76 -12.58 11.92 3.05
C PHE A 76 -13.35 10.94 2.17
N ASP A 77 -12.96 10.86 0.90
CA ASP A 77 -13.44 9.86 -0.05
C ASP A 77 -12.58 8.59 0.02
N ALA A 78 -11.32 8.72 0.52
CA ALA A 78 -10.46 7.59 0.80
C ALA A 78 -9.63 7.81 2.08
N ILE A 79 -9.28 6.71 2.76
CA ILE A 79 -8.30 6.65 3.84
C ILE A 79 -7.27 5.59 3.43
N TYR A 80 -5.99 5.96 3.42
CA TYR A 80 -4.91 5.07 3.05
C TYR A 80 -3.83 5.07 4.12
N SER A 81 -3.59 3.92 4.75
CA SER A 81 -2.49 3.72 5.68
C SER A 81 -1.46 2.75 5.13
N GLY A 82 -0.18 3.08 5.31
CA GLY A 82 0.96 2.22 5.05
C GLY A 82 1.70 1.85 6.33
N PHE A 83 3.02 2.07 6.35
CA PHE A 83 3.85 1.74 7.49
C PHE A 83 3.43 2.49 8.76
N LEU A 84 3.20 1.73 9.83
CA LEU A 84 2.90 2.20 11.18
C LEU A 84 3.98 1.69 12.14
N GLY A 85 4.56 2.57 12.95
CA GLY A 85 5.73 2.26 13.78
C GLY A 85 5.42 1.55 15.11
N SER A 86 4.14 1.48 15.53
CA SER A 86 3.76 0.93 16.82
C SER A 86 2.31 0.46 16.87
N VAL A 87 1.97 -0.36 17.86
CA VAL A 87 0.58 -0.76 18.15
C VAL A 87 -0.29 0.45 18.46
N GLU A 88 0.25 1.45 19.18
CA GLU A 88 -0.47 2.69 19.47
C GLU A 88 -0.88 3.43 18.20
N GLN A 89 -0.02 3.48 17.17
CA GLN A 89 -0.37 4.04 15.87
C GLN A 89 -1.47 3.24 15.18
N ILE A 90 -1.47 1.90 15.29
CA ILE A 90 -2.56 1.06 14.77
C ILE A 90 -3.88 1.41 15.45
N ASP A 91 -3.89 1.60 16.77
CA ASP A 91 -5.11 1.99 17.50
C ASP A 91 -5.58 3.39 17.07
N ILE A 92 -4.67 4.35 16.90
CA ILE A 92 -5.01 5.71 16.41
C ILE A 92 -5.62 5.65 15.01
N VAL A 93 -5.06 4.87 14.09
CA VAL A 93 -5.59 4.73 12.73
C VAL A 93 -6.93 4.01 12.74
N THR A 94 -7.12 3.04 13.63
CA THR A 94 -8.41 2.36 13.82
C THR A 94 -9.48 3.37 14.25
N ASP A 95 -9.18 4.20 15.25
CA ASP A 95 -10.08 5.27 15.72
C ASP A 95 -10.34 6.30 14.62
N PHE A 96 -9.31 6.66 13.82
CA PHE A 96 -9.45 7.56 12.69
C PHE A 96 -10.43 7.01 11.64
N ILE A 97 -10.32 5.71 11.31
CA ILE A 97 -11.26 5.06 10.40
C ILE A 97 -12.69 5.12 10.97
N ASP A 98 -12.87 4.81 12.25
CA ASP A 98 -14.20 4.85 12.89
C ASP A 98 -14.79 6.27 12.90
N ASP A 99 -13.97 7.31 13.02
CA ASP A 99 -14.40 8.70 13.06
C ASP A 99 -14.70 9.30 11.67
N PHE A 100 -13.99 8.87 10.63
CA PHE A 100 -14.03 9.52 9.30
C PHE A 100 -14.61 8.65 8.18
N LYS A 101 -14.76 7.34 8.38
CA LYS A 101 -15.36 6.46 7.37
C LYS A 101 -16.83 6.73 7.23
N GLU A 102 -17.25 7.26 6.10
CA GLU A 102 -18.65 7.36 5.66
C GLU A 102 -19.00 6.17 4.74
N LYS A 103 -20.26 6.08 4.31
CA LYS A 103 -20.77 4.98 3.48
C LYS A 103 -19.94 4.73 2.20
N ASP A 104 -19.49 5.82 1.57
CA ASP A 104 -18.79 5.78 0.27
C ASP A 104 -17.28 6.01 0.42
N THR A 105 -16.77 6.11 1.64
CA THR A 105 -15.34 6.23 1.91
C THR A 105 -14.64 4.89 1.70
N VAL A 106 -13.64 4.86 0.85
CA VAL A 106 -12.79 3.68 0.60
C VAL A 106 -11.64 3.65 1.59
N VAL A 107 -11.52 2.59 2.37
CA VAL A 107 -10.38 2.38 3.27
C VAL A 107 -9.43 1.35 2.66
N LEU A 108 -8.21 1.78 2.33
CA LEU A 108 -7.12 0.92 1.87
C LEU A 108 -6.06 0.82 2.97
N VAL A 109 -5.70 -0.40 3.35
CA VAL A 109 -4.60 -0.69 4.28
C VAL A 109 -3.53 -1.51 3.58
N ASP A 110 -2.32 -0.97 3.52
CA ASP A 110 -1.10 -1.71 3.21
C ASP A 110 -0.50 -2.16 4.56
N PRO A 111 -0.52 -3.46 4.87
CA PRO A 111 -0.07 -3.96 6.18
C PRO A 111 1.46 -4.05 6.29
N ALA A 112 2.18 -3.04 5.85
CA ALA A 112 3.63 -2.96 5.71
C ALA A 112 4.36 -3.32 7.02
N MET A 113 4.61 -4.61 7.27
CA MET A 113 5.24 -5.12 8.50
C MET A 113 6.31 -6.19 8.26
N ALA A 114 6.36 -6.80 7.08
CA ALA A 114 7.21 -7.96 6.84
C ALA A 114 7.50 -8.17 5.36
N ASP A 115 8.64 -8.78 5.03
CA ASP A 115 8.98 -9.19 3.68
C ASP A 115 9.96 -10.36 3.68
N GLY A 116 9.96 -11.19 2.60
CA GLY A 116 10.89 -12.32 2.41
C GLY A 116 10.86 -13.34 3.55
N GLY A 117 9.71 -13.55 4.18
CA GLY A 117 9.52 -14.48 5.31
C GLY A 117 9.97 -13.92 6.65
N LYS A 118 10.29 -12.63 6.74
CA LYS A 118 10.81 -12.01 7.96
C LYS A 118 10.02 -10.76 8.33
N MET A 119 9.71 -10.64 9.63
CA MET A 119 9.20 -9.41 10.21
C MET A 119 10.26 -8.30 10.11
N TYR A 120 9.85 -7.06 9.90
CA TYR A 120 10.76 -5.93 10.07
C TYR A 120 11.27 -5.88 11.51
N THR A 121 12.51 -5.45 11.70
CA THR A 121 13.27 -5.60 12.96
C THR A 121 12.62 -4.96 14.19
N VAL A 122 11.68 -4.05 13.99
CA VAL A 122 10.96 -3.32 15.05
C VAL A 122 9.65 -3.98 15.47
N PHE A 123 9.22 -5.05 14.80
CA PHE A 123 7.92 -5.68 15.00
C PHE A 123 8.03 -7.13 15.47
N ASP A 124 6.95 -7.63 16.06
CA ASP A 124 6.76 -9.00 16.49
C ASP A 124 5.39 -9.55 16.06
N MET A 125 5.10 -10.79 16.45
CA MET A 125 3.82 -11.44 16.09
C MET A 125 2.59 -10.81 16.76
N ASP A 126 2.78 -10.10 17.87
CA ASP A 126 1.68 -9.35 18.48
C ASP A 126 1.33 -8.12 17.63
N PHE A 127 2.34 -7.45 17.06
CA PHE A 127 2.11 -6.40 16.06
C PHE A 127 1.32 -6.93 14.85
N ALA A 128 1.66 -8.12 14.32
CA ALA A 128 0.93 -8.71 13.20
C ALA A 128 -0.55 -8.99 13.53
N LYS A 129 -0.86 -9.41 14.75
CA LYS A 129 -2.26 -9.57 15.21
C LYS A 129 -3.00 -8.24 15.25
N GLN A 130 -2.36 -7.17 15.72
CA GLN A 130 -2.99 -5.85 15.76
C GLN A 130 -3.17 -5.29 14.35
N MET A 131 -2.20 -5.48 13.46
CA MET A 131 -2.33 -5.13 12.05
C MET A 131 -3.49 -5.87 11.38
N THR A 132 -3.70 -7.15 11.71
CA THR A 132 -4.86 -7.93 11.23
C THR A 132 -6.19 -7.30 11.69
N ARG A 133 -6.27 -6.75 12.91
CA ARG A 133 -7.46 -6.01 13.38
C ARG A 133 -7.70 -4.73 12.58
N LEU A 134 -6.65 -4.01 12.24
CA LEU A 134 -6.75 -2.82 11.38
C LEU A 134 -7.24 -3.21 9.98
N CYS A 135 -6.64 -4.24 9.38
CA CYS A 135 -7.04 -4.76 8.08
C CYS A 135 -8.52 -5.20 8.04
N ALA A 136 -9.07 -5.68 9.16
CA ALA A 136 -10.49 -6.04 9.24
C ALA A 136 -11.45 -4.84 9.10
N LYS A 137 -10.96 -3.61 9.30
CA LYS A 137 -11.72 -2.35 9.09
C LYS A 137 -11.65 -1.84 7.64
N ALA A 138 -10.71 -2.37 6.85
CA ALA A 138 -10.46 -1.93 5.50
C ALA A 138 -11.49 -2.47 4.50
N ASP A 139 -11.68 -1.75 3.41
CA ASP A 139 -12.40 -2.22 2.22
C ASP A 139 -11.46 -2.99 1.30
N ILE A 140 -10.20 -2.50 1.19
CA ILE A 140 -9.13 -3.07 0.37
C ILE A 140 -7.89 -3.27 1.25
N ILE A 141 -7.26 -4.44 1.16
CA ILE A 141 -5.93 -4.68 1.73
C ILE A 141 -4.95 -5.11 0.65
N VAL A 142 -3.65 -4.75 0.84
CA VAL A 142 -2.60 -4.98 -0.17
C VAL A 142 -1.40 -5.72 0.44
N PRO A 143 -1.58 -6.90 1.05
CA PRO A 143 -0.47 -7.65 1.65
C PRO A 143 0.42 -8.30 0.59
N ASN A 144 1.71 -8.49 0.93
CA ASN A 144 2.55 -9.49 0.30
C ASN A 144 2.35 -10.88 0.94
N PHE A 145 2.99 -11.93 0.39
CA PHE A 145 2.83 -13.30 0.93
C PHE A 145 3.36 -13.51 2.34
N THR A 146 4.35 -12.73 2.77
CA THR A 146 4.86 -12.81 4.15
C THR A 146 3.83 -12.24 5.12
N GLU A 147 3.30 -11.08 4.81
CA GLU A 147 2.24 -10.44 5.59
C GLU A 147 0.97 -11.29 5.61
N ALA A 148 0.57 -11.82 4.46
CA ALA A 148 -0.55 -12.74 4.34
C ALA A 148 -0.40 -13.97 5.26
N ALA A 149 0.78 -14.59 5.27
CA ALA A 149 1.07 -15.73 6.12
C ALA A 149 0.95 -15.37 7.62
N PHE A 150 1.54 -14.23 8.03
CA PHE A 150 1.50 -13.78 9.42
C PHE A 150 0.08 -13.40 9.87
N MET A 151 -0.69 -12.72 9.02
CA MET A 151 -2.09 -12.38 9.28
C MET A 151 -2.97 -13.63 9.41
N LEU A 152 -2.66 -14.70 8.66
CA LEU A 152 -3.39 -15.97 8.71
C LEU A 152 -2.85 -16.93 9.79
N GLY A 153 -1.77 -16.57 10.50
CA GLY A 153 -1.13 -17.41 11.51
C GLY A 153 -0.42 -18.63 10.92
N GLU A 154 0.16 -18.49 9.73
CA GLU A 154 0.80 -19.56 8.98
C GLU A 154 2.30 -19.32 8.78
N GLU A 155 3.01 -20.38 8.44
CA GLU A 155 4.39 -20.28 7.98
C GLU A 155 4.46 -19.69 6.56
N TYR A 156 5.38 -18.76 6.35
CA TYR A 156 5.65 -18.22 5.03
C TYR A 156 6.18 -19.32 4.08
N ARG A 157 5.70 -19.29 2.86
CA ARG A 157 6.17 -20.14 1.75
C ARG A 157 6.74 -19.24 0.66
N PRO A 158 7.99 -19.50 0.20
CA PRO A 158 8.55 -18.75 -0.93
C PRO A 158 7.91 -19.15 -2.26
N ALA A 159 7.99 -18.24 -3.24
CA ALA A 159 7.62 -18.55 -4.62
C ALA A 159 8.52 -19.68 -5.20
N PRO A 160 8.08 -20.41 -6.25
CA PRO A 160 6.84 -20.21 -7.02
C PRO A 160 5.61 -20.75 -6.30
N TYR A 161 4.45 -20.12 -6.54
CA TYR A 161 3.18 -20.53 -5.93
C TYR A 161 2.33 -21.33 -6.90
N SER A 162 1.44 -22.21 -6.37
CA SER A 162 0.36 -22.77 -7.18
C SER A 162 -0.83 -21.78 -7.22
N LYS A 163 -1.62 -21.89 -8.28
CA LYS A 163 -2.82 -21.06 -8.45
C LYS A 163 -3.82 -21.28 -7.32
N GLU A 164 -4.01 -22.52 -6.91
CA GLU A 164 -4.90 -22.91 -5.81
C GLU A 164 -4.46 -22.30 -4.48
N TYR A 165 -3.15 -22.22 -4.23
CA TYR A 165 -2.62 -21.58 -3.01
C TYR A 165 -2.89 -20.10 -3.00
N VAL A 166 -2.66 -19.40 -4.13
CA VAL A 166 -2.95 -17.95 -4.28
C VAL A 166 -4.44 -17.68 -4.05
N GLU A 167 -5.32 -18.42 -4.73
CA GLU A 167 -6.76 -18.25 -4.63
C GLU A 167 -7.30 -18.54 -3.22
N SER A 168 -6.80 -19.61 -2.59
CA SER A 168 -7.13 -19.93 -1.20
C SER A 168 -6.69 -18.83 -0.24
N THR A 169 -5.49 -18.28 -0.41
CA THR A 169 -4.94 -17.20 0.41
C THR A 169 -5.80 -15.94 0.30
N LEU A 170 -6.15 -15.53 -0.92
CA LEU A 170 -7.03 -14.38 -1.18
C LEU A 170 -8.38 -14.50 -0.46
N ARG A 171 -9.05 -15.64 -0.62
CA ARG A 171 -10.37 -15.88 0.00
C ARG A 171 -10.29 -15.88 1.53
N ARG A 172 -9.24 -16.47 2.09
CA ARG A 172 -9.04 -16.52 3.55
C ARG A 172 -8.71 -15.16 4.13
N LEU A 173 -7.89 -14.34 3.46
CA LEU A 173 -7.65 -12.96 3.85
C LEU A 173 -8.94 -12.14 3.82
N SER A 174 -9.77 -12.32 2.80
CA SER A 174 -11.07 -11.66 2.74
C SER A 174 -12.02 -12.07 3.88
N CYS A 175 -11.90 -13.29 4.41
CA CYS A 175 -12.67 -13.73 5.58
C CYS A 175 -12.25 -12.99 6.88
N LEU A 176 -11.12 -12.31 6.92
CA LEU A 176 -10.69 -11.50 8.06
C LEU A 176 -11.48 -10.18 8.20
N GLY A 177 -12.17 -9.75 7.13
CA GLY A 177 -13.00 -8.54 7.13
C GLY A 177 -13.09 -7.84 5.77
N PRO A 178 -11.96 -7.52 5.11
CA PRO A 178 -11.98 -6.75 3.87
C PRO A 178 -12.75 -7.47 2.75
N SER A 179 -13.52 -6.69 2.00
CA SER A 179 -14.24 -7.27 0.84
C SER A 179 -13.33 -7.44 -0.38
N LYS A 180 -12.23 -6.72 -0.44
CA LYS A 180 -11.27 -6.71 -1.53
C LYS A 180 -9.87 -6.99 -1.02
N VAL A 181 -9.17 -7.89 -1.70
CA VAL A 181 -7.78 -8.27 -1.36
C VAL A 181 -6.94 -8.22 -2.63
N VAL A 182 -5.80 -7.54 -2.56
CA VAL A 182 -4.80 -7.53 -3.63
C VAL A 182 -3.50 -8.08 -3.07
N LEU A 183 -3.22 -9.34 -3.38
CA LEU A 183 -2.02 -10.03 -2.92
C LEU A 183 -0.87 -9.72 -3.89
N THR A 184 0.23 -9.15 -3.38
CA THR A 184 1.41 -8.78 -4.15
C THR A 184 2.51 -9.85 -4.09
N GLY A 185 3.46 -9.80 -5.03
CA GLY A 185 4.54 -10.78 -5.12
C GLY A 185 4.09 -12.14 -5.66
N VAL A 186 2.99 -12.18 -6.40
CA VAL A 186 2.51 -13.42 -7.06
C VAL A 186 3.46 -13.81 -8.18
N ALA A 187 4.02 -15.02 -8.09
CA ALA A 187 4.90 -15.58 -9.11
C ALA A 187 4.66 -17.10 -9.22
N PHE A 188 4.39 -17.57 -10.46
CA PHE A 188 4.08 -18.98 -10.72
C PHE A 188 5.26 -19.78 -11.26
N ASP A 189 6.18 -19.15 -12.00
CA ASP A 189 7.30 -19.84 -12.67
C ASP A 189 8.64 -19.08 -12.61
N GLY A 190 8.70 -18.02 -11.84
CA GLY A 190 9.92 -17.19 -11.69
C GLY A 190 10.26 -16.28 -12.87
N ARG A 191 9.50 -16.34 -13.99
CA ARG A 191 9.68 -15.44 -15.15
C ARG A 191 8.87 -14.17 -15.01
N GLN A 192 7.74 -14.27 -14.35
CA GLN A 192 6.81 -13.16 -14.13
C GLN A 192 6.47 -13.02 -12.64
N VAL A 193 6.25 -11.79 -12.23
CA VAL A 193 5.79 -11.40 -10.88
C VAL A 193 4.75 -10.30 -10.99
N GLY A 194 3.84 -10.25 -10.04
CA GLY A 194 2.82 -9.19 -10.01
C GLY A 194 1.84 -9.36 -8.87
N SER A 195 0.55 -9.27 -9.15
CA SER A 195 -0.50 -9.33 -8.16
C SER A 195 -1.63 -10.27 -8.56
N ALA A 196 -2.38 -10.73 -7.56
CA ALA A 196 -3.69 -11.34 -7.71
C ALA A 196 -4.70 -10.56 -6.88
N SER A 197 -5.83 -10.23 -7.46
CA SER A 197 -6.92 -9.51 -6.80
C SER A 197 -8.15 -10.39 -6.61
N TYR A 198 -8.87 -10.19 -5.52
CA TYR A 198 -10.13 -10.84 -5.22
C TYR A 198 -11.16 -9.83 -4.73
N ASP A 199 -12.31 -9.79 -5.38
CA ASP A 199 -13.48 -9.04 -4.91
C ASP A 199 -14.55 -10.03 -4.46
N ARG A 200 -14.82 -10.04 -3.15
CA ARG A 200 -15.82 -10.93 -2.55
C ARG A 200 -17.25 -10.62 -3.00
N SER A 201 -17.52 -9.39 -3.42
CA SER A 201 -18.89 -9.00 -3.84
C SER A 201 -19.29 -9.62 -5.18
N THR A 202 -18.31 -9.91 -6.05
CA THR A 202 -18.50 -10.52 -7.36
C THR A 202 -17.97 -11.97 -7.41
N ASP A 203 -17.25 -12.39 -6.38
CA ASP A 203 -16.46 -13.63 -6.34
C ASP A 203 -15.40 -13.72 -7.46
N GLU A 204 -14.94 -12.59 -7.95
CA GLU A 204 -14.00 -12.50 -9.05
C GLU A 204 -12.55 -12.54 -8.55
N ILE A 205 -11.72 -13.37 -9.17
CA ILE A 205 -10.27 -13.40 -9.00
C ILE A 205 -9.62 -13.01 -10.33
N SER A 206 -8.69 -12.05 -10.29
CA SER A 206 -7.94 -11.60 -11.46
C SER A 206 -6.45 -11.60 -11.17
N TYR A 207 -5.63 -11.74 -12.22
CA TYR A 207 -4.18 -11.76 -12.16
C TYR A 207 -3.60 -10.67 -13.06
N ALA A 208 -2.62 -9.95 -12.56
CA ALA A 208 -1.81 -9.02 -13.32
C ALA A 208 -0.33 -9.36 -13.09
N LEU A 209 0.38 -9.71 -14.14
CA LEU A 209 1.77 -10.17 -14.08
C LEU A 209 2.61 -9.42 -15.11
N SER A 210 3.83 -9.07 -14.74
CA SER A 210 4.87 -8.48 -15.61
C SER A 210 6.14 -9.29 -15.51
N ASP A 211 7.06 -9.11 -16.45
CA ASP A 211 8.33 -9.83 -16.47
C ASP A 211 9.18 -9.48 -15.23
N THR A 212 9.85 -10.48 -14.69
CA THR A 212 10.71 -10.29 -13.52
C THR A 212 11.95 -9.47 -13.89
N VAL A 213 12.27 -8.47 -13.09
CA VAL A 213 13.49 -7.67 -13.21
C VAL A 213 14.38 -7.98 -12.00
N ASP A 214 15.60 -8.45 -12.24
CA ASP A 214 16.52 -8.81 -11.17
C ASP A 214 16.92 -7.59 -10.33
N GLY A 215 16.84 -7.71 -9.03
CA GLY A 215 17.18 -6.68 -8.04
C GLY A 215 16.21 -6.66 -6.87
N TYR A 216 16.58 -5.95 -5.82
CA TYR A 216 15.69 -5.64 -4.68
C TYR A 216 15.42 -4.14 -4.68
N PHE A 217 14.18 -3.76 -4.98
CA PHE A 217 13.77 -2.38 -5.19
C PHE A 217 12.92 -1.89 -4.03
N HIS A 218 13.36 -0.82 -3.38
CA HIS A 218 12.62 -0.21 -2.27
C HIS A 218 11.49 0.69 -2.78
N GLY A 219 10.41 0.81 -1.98
CA GLY A 219 9.27 1.69 -2.27
C GLY A 219 8.29 1.18 -3.34
N THR A 220 8.51 -0.03 -3.89
CA THR A 220 7.61 -0.61 -4.90
C THR A 220 6.22 -0.92 -4.36
N GLY A 221 6.10 -1.30 -3.07
CA GLY A 221 4.81 -1.47 -2.38
C GLY A 221 4.02 -0.17 -2.35
N ASP A 222 4.66 0.93 -1.94
CA ASP A 222 4.03 2.25 -1.88
C ASP A 222 3.61 2.75 -3.27
N VAL A 223 4.46 2.55 -4.30
CA VAL A 223 4.12 2.88 -5.70
C VAL A 223 2.90 2.11 -6.15
N PHE A 224 2.90 0.79 -5.93
CA PHE A 224 1.80 -0.10 -6.29
C PHE A 224 0.49 0.30 -5.61
N ALA A 225 0.49 0.40 -4.27
CA ALA A 225 -0.72 0.70 -3.51
C ALA A 225 -1.27 2.10 -3.82
N SER A 226 -0.39 3.09 -4.06
CA SER A 226 -0.79 4.44 -4.45
C SER A 226 -1.42 4.49 -5.84
N ALA A 227 -0.85 3.80 -6.82
CA ALA A 227 -1.40 3.70 -8.18
C ALA A 227 -2.73 2.92 -8.16
N LEU A 228 -2.81 1.82 -7.42
CA LEU A 228 -4.03 1.04 -7.21
C LEU A 228 -5.16 1.92 -6.65
N LEU A 229 -4.88 2.63 -5.55
CA LEU A 229 -5.87 3.51 -4.93
C LEU A 229 -6.32 4.60 -5.89
N GLY A 230 -5.38 5.28 -6.55
CA GLY A 230 -5.69 6.34 -7.48
C GLY A 230 -6.56 5.87 -8.66
N ALA A 231 -6.25 4.71 -9.25
CA ALA A 231 -7.03 4.10 -10.32
C ALA A 231 -8.44 3.70 -9.84
N TYR A 232 -8.54 3.03 -8.69
CA TYR A 232 -9.81 2.64 -8.09
C TYR A 232 -10.69 3.86 -7.76
N MET A 233 -10.11 4.91 -7.20
CA MET A 233 -10.83 6.16 -6.90
C MET A 233 -11.28 6.89 -8.15
N ASN A 234 -10.67 6.66 -9.31
CA ASN A 234 -11.10 7.18 -10.61
C ASN A 234 -12.15 6.30 -11.29
N GLY A 235 -12.67 5.28 -10.59
CA GLY A 235 -13.85 4.51 -11.02
C GLY A 235 -13.54 3.22 -11.79
N LEU A 236 -12.26 2.83 -11.84
CA LEU A 236 -11.87 1.54 -12.42
C LEU A 236 -12.20 0.39 -11.45
N SER A 237 -12.44 -0.80 -11.98
CA SER A 237 -12.61 -2.02 -11.19
C SER A 237 -11.34 -2.36 -10.41
N LEU A 238 -11.45 -3.23 -9.41
CA LEU A 238 -10.28 -3.71 -8.65
C LEU A 238 -9.25 -4.39 -9.56
N ALA A 239 -9.72 -5.21 -10.51
CA ALA A 239 -8.87 -5.92 -11.46
C ALA A 239 -8.11 -4.97 -12.39
N GLU A 240 -8.78 -3.97 -12.98
CA GLU A 240 -8.16 -2.95 -13.83
C GLU A 240 -7.16 -2.11 -13.01
N SER A 241 -7.54 -1.69 -11.82
CA SER A 241 -6.67 -0.91 -10.93
C SER A 241 -5.41 -1.69 -10.54
N ALA A 242 -5.53 -2.99 -10.26
CA ALA A 242 -4.39 -3.86 -9.95
C ALA A 242 -3.49 -4.07 -11.18
N SER A 243 -4.06 -4.20 -12.38
CA SER A 243 -3.29 -4.32 -13.63
C SER A 243 -2.47 -3.06 -13.89
N ILE A 244 -3.10 -1.88 -13.80
CA ILE A 244 -2.41 -0.59 -13.96
C ILE A 244 -1.30 -0.42 -12.91
N ALA A 245 -1.56 -0.80 -11.66
CA ALA A 245 -0.57 -0.71 -10.59
C ALA A 245 0.64 -1.63 -10.85
N VAL A 246 0.43 -2.85 -11.37
CA VAL A 246 1.54 -3.76 -11.77
C VAL A 246 2.33 -3.15 -12.91
N ASP A 247 1.69 -2.73 -13.99
CA ASP A 247 2.35 -2.17 -15.18
C ASP A 247 3.15 -0.91 -14.83
N TYR A 248 2.57 -0.02 -14.04
CA TYR A 248 3.24 1.20 -13.58
C TYR A 248 4.46 0.89 -12.71
N THR A 249 4.30 0.01 -11.72
CA THR A 249 5.39 -0.39 -10.81
C THR A 249 6.51 -1.08 -11.58
N HIS A 250 6.18 -1.98 -12.50
CA HIS A 250 7.15 -2.63 -13.38
C HIS A 250 7.92 -1.60 -14.22
N GLY A 251 7.24 -0.65 -14.84
CA GLY A 251 7.87 0.45 -15.58
C GLY A 251 8.83 1.28 -14.72
N CYS A 252 8.47 1.55 -13.44
CA CYS A 252 9.35 2.25 -12.50
C CYS A 252 10.64 1.43 -12.22
N ILE A 253 10.49 0.13 -12.03
CA ILE A 253 11.63 -0.80 -11.80
C ILE A 253 12.55 -0.85 -13.01
N VAL A 254 12.00 -1.00 -14.22
CA VAL A 254 12.77 -1.05 -15.48
C VAL A 254 13.56 0.24 -15.65
N ARG A 255 12.95 1.41 -15.56
CA ARG A 255 13.62 2.72 -15.67
C ARG A 255 14.75 2.87 -14.65
N THR A 256 14.51 2.48 -13.41
CA THR A 256 15.52 2.55 -12.34
C THR A 256 16.73 1.69 -12.66
N LYS A 257 16.50 0.46 -13.15
CA LYS A 257 17.57 -0.47 -13.53
C LYS A 257 18.37 0.04 -14.72
N GLU A 258 17.70 0.55 -15.76
CA GLU A 258 18.32 1.11 -16.96
C GLU A 258 19.16 2.36 -16.65
N ALA A 259 18.69 3.21 -15.72
CA ALA A 259 19.43 4.38 -15.25
C ALA A 259 20.67 4.03 -14.41
N GLY A 260 20.78 2.78 -13.91
CA GLY A 260 21.90 2.33 -13.09
C GLY A 260 21.99 3.06 -11.73
N THR A 261 20.88 3.62 -11.23
CA THR A 261 20.85 4.30 -9.93
C THR A 261 20.95 3.29 -8.79
N ASP A 262 21.45 3.74 -7.64
CA ASP A 262 21.49 2.91 -6.43
C ASP A 262 20.06 2.51 -6.04
N LEU A 263 19.80 1.19 -5.98
CA LEU A 263 18.46 0.64 -5.74
C LEU A 263 17.88 1.03 -4.38
N ARG A 264 18.76 1.44 -3.43
CA ARG A 264 18.32 2.00 -2.14
C ARG A 264 17.61 3.34 -2.26
N TYR A 265 17.81 4.08 -3.36
CA TYR A 265 17.21 5.41 -3.54
C TYR A 265 15.72 5.34 -3.92
N GLY A 266 15.18 4.12 -4.05
CA GLY A 266 13.82 3.89 -4.52
C GLY A 266 13.69 3.88 -6.04
N VAL A 267 12.49 3.71 -6.54
CA VAL A 267 12.25 3.55 -7.98
C VAL A 267 11.91 4.87 -8.66
N ASP A 268 12.22 4.95 -9.96
CA ASP A 268 11.87 6.10 -10.82
C ASP A 268 10.39 6.06 -11.20
N PHE A 269 9.56 6.56 -10.29
CA PHE A 269 8.13 6.64 -10.51
C PHE A 269 7.73 7.95 -11.23
N GLU A 270 8.49 9.01 -11.09
CA GLU A 270 8.18 10.35 -11.58
C GLU A 270 8.04 10.39 -13.11
N HIS A 271 8.98 9.78 -13.83
CA HIS A 271 8.94 9.74 -15.30
C HIS A 271 7.81 8.86 -15.83
N GLY A 272 7.27 7.95 -15.03
CA GLY A 272 6.13 7.10 -15.39
C GLY A 272 4.75 7.73 -15.18
N ILE A 273 4.65 8.86 -14.46
CA ILE A 273 3.37 9.52 -14.16
C ILE A 273 2.54 9.79 -15.42
N PRO A 274 3.08 10.33 -16.53
CA PRO A 274 2.28 10.56 -17.73
C PRO A 274 1.63 9.29 -18.28
N ASP A 275 2.31 8.14 -18.21
CA ASP A 275 1.77 6.86 -18.69
C ASP A 275 0.69 6.34 -17.73
N LEU A 276 0.89 6.47 -16.43
CA LEU A 276 -0.13 6.16 -15.42
C LEU A 276 -1.43 6.95 -15.68
N LEU A 277 -1.31 8.26 -15.96
CA LEU A 277 -2.47 9.12 -16.22
C LEU A 277 -3.20 8.75 -17.53
N ARG A 278 -2.47 8.31 -18.58
CA ARG A 278 -3.09 7.81 -19.83
C ARG A 278 -3.82 6.50 -19.59
N GLN A 279 -3.21 5.55 -18.85
CA GLN A 279 -3.83 4.26 -18.56
C GLN A 279 -5.11 4.40 -17.72
N THR A 280 -5.17 5.41 -16.87
CA THR A 280 -6.35 5.70 -16.05
C THR A 280 -7.37 6.60 -16.76
N GLY A 281 -7.09 7.07 -17.98
CA GLY A 281 -7.98 7.93 -18.76
C GLY A 281 -8.12 9.35 -18.20
N ILE A 282 -7.17 9.81 -17.39
CA ILE A 282 -7.14 11.17 -16.82
C ILE A 282 -6.66 12.18 -17.87
N ILE A 283 -5.75 11.77 -18.76
CA ILE A 283 -5.24 12.56 -19.89
C ILE A 283 -5.24 11.74 -21.18
#